data_817db556ef31d14fa59a440d601f39f3
#
_entry.id   817db556ef31d14fa59a440d601f39f3
#
_cell.length_a   1.000
_cell.length_b   1.000
_cell.length_c   1.000
_cell.angle_alpha   90.00
_cell.angle_beta   90.00
_cell.angle_gamma   90.00
#
_symmetry.space_group_name_H-M   'P 1'
#
loop_
_entity.id
_entity.type
_entity.pdbx_description
1 polymer ?
#
loop_
_entity_poly.entity_id
_entity_poly.type
_entity_poly.pdbx_seq_one_letter_code
_entity_poly.pdbx_strand_id
1 'polypeptide(L)' 'MAERPEPARIALPRSPSSVGAARRFIAARTTAWSFPEPAADQLVLIGSELVTNSVLHARTALTLTLELRNDRVRISVKDR' A
#
# COMPACT_ATOMS: atom_id res chain seq x y z
N MET A 1 -6.28 -23.55 12.34
CA MET A 1 -5.40 -23.17 11.25
C MET A 1 -5.68 -21.75 10.85
N ALA A 2 -4.66 -20.95 10.81
CA ALA A 2 -4.84 -19.55 10.46
C ALA A 2 -4.91 -19.40 8.95
N GLU A 3 -5.89 -18.68 8.48
CA GLU A 3 -6.00 -18.35 7.07
C GLU A 3 -5.33 -17.02 6.82
N ARG A 4 -4.72 -16.91 5.66
CA ARG A 4 -4.16 -15.63 5.26
C ARG A 4 -5.27 -14.69 4.86
N PRO A 5 -5.17 -13.41 5.26
CA PRO A 5 -6.09 -12.43 4.71
C PRO A 5 -5.91 -12.31 3.21
N GLU A 6 -6.98 -11.97 2.53
CA GLU A 6 -6.88 -11.66 1.11
C GLU A 6 -5.99 -10.46 0.91
N PRO A 7 -5.24 -10.40 -0.20
CA PRO A 7 -4.50 -9.19 -0.51
C PRO A 7 -5.45 -8.00 -0.62
N ALA A 8 -4.99 -6.87 -0.13
CA ALA A 8 -5.77 -5.63 -0.20
C ALA A 8 -5.26 -4.80 -1.37
N ARG A 9 -6.17 -4.36 -2.22
CA ARG A 9 -5.83 -3.59 -3.41
C ARG A 9 -6.66 -2.33 -3.49
N ILE A 10 -6.05 -1.29 -4.03
CA ILE A 10 -6.76 -0.06 -4.32
C ILE A 10 -6.27 0.47 -5.67
N ALA A 11 -7.20 0.90 -6.50
CA ALA A 11 -6.88 1.58 -7.74
C ALA A 11 -6.73 3.07 -7.43
N LEU A 12 -5.66 3.67 -7.94
CA LEU A 12 -5.35 5.07 -7.68
C LEU A 12 -5.14 5.78 -9.01
N PRO A 13 -5.71 6.96 -9.19
CA PRO A 13 -5.42 7.75 -10.38
C PRO A 13 -3.95 8.19 -10.38
N ARG A 14 -3.43 8.48 -11.55
CA ARG A 14 -2.10 9.04 -11.68
C ARG A 14 -2.14 10.52 -11.32
N SER A 15 -2.14 10.80 -10.04
CA SER A 15 -2.34 12.14 -9.51
C SER A 15 -1.58 12.29 -8.19
N PRO A 16 -1.05 13.48 -7.89
CA PRO A 16 -0.41 13.71 -6.59
C PRO A 16 -1.29 13.38 -5.40
N SER A 17 -2.62 13.53 -5.54
CA SER A 17 -3.55 13.21 -4.45
C SER A 17 -3.53 11.73 -4.09
N SER A 18 -3.05 10.87 -4.98
CA SER A 18 -2.98 9.44 -4.72
C SER A 18 -1.97 9.09 -3.64
N VAL A 19 -0.99 9.96 -3.38
CA VAL A 19 -0.02 9.71 -2.30
C VAL A 19 -0.74 9.73 -0.95
N GLY A 20 -1.58 10.72 -0.70
CA GLY A 20 -2.37 10.76 0.53
C GLY A 20 -3.36 9.61 0.64
N ALA A 21 -4.00 9.26 -0.47
CA ALA A 21 -4.93 8.13 -0.50
C ALA A 21 -4.21 6.82 -0.18
N ALA A 22 -3.01 6.63 -0.72
CA ALA A 22 -2.21 5.45 -0.44
C ALA A 22 -1.84 5.36 1.05
N ARG A 23 -1.44 6.48 1.64
CA ARG A 23 -1.09 6.51 3.05
C ARG A 23 -2.26 6.10 3.93
N ARG A 24 -3.45 6.63 3.64
CA ARG A 24 -4.65 6.29 4.41
C ARG A 24 -5.01 4.82 4.23
N PHE A 25 -4.87 4.31 3.01
CA PHE A 25 -5.17 2.91 2.74
C PHE A 25 -4.23 1.98 3.52
N ILE A 26 -2.93 2.25 3.48
CA ILE A 26 -1.95 1.44 4.19
C ILE A 26 -2.18 1.51 5.70
N ALA A 27 -2.42 2.70 6.24
CA ALA A 27 -2.67 2.85 7.66
C ALA A 27 -3.90 2.07 8.10
N ALA A 28 -4.98 2.12 7.32
CA ALA A 28 -6.20 1.39 7.65
C ALA A 28 -5.97 -0.12 7.62
N ARG A 29 -5.21 -0.61 6.66
CA ARG A 29 -4.95 -2.04 6.54
C ARG A 29 -4.03 -2.56 7.63
N THR A 30 -2.99 -1.83 7.96
CA THR A 30 -2.08 -2.25 9.02
C THR A 30 -2.78 -2.24 10.37
N THR A 31 -3.71 -1.31 10.59
CA THR A 31 -4.54 -1.32 11.78
C THR A 31 -5.45 -2.55 11.81
N ALA A 32 -6.10 -2.85 10.68
CA ALA A 32 -6.97 -4.02 10.59
C ALA A 32 -6.22 -5.33 10.83
N TRP A 33 -4.95 -5.38 10.42
CA TRP A 33 -4.11 -6.56 10.62
C TRP A 33 -3.36 -6.55 11.95
N SER A 34 -3.63 -5.58 12.81
CA SER A 34 -3.01 -5.45 14.14
C SER A 34 -1.50 -5.35 14.08
N PHE A 35 -0.97 -4.68 13.07
CA PHE A 35 0.47 -4.47 12.98
C PHE A 35 0.91 -3.45 14.04
N PRO A 36 2.09 -3.64 14.65
CA PRO A 36 2.64 -2.67 15.59
C PRO A 36 2.87 -1.31 14.92
N GLU A 37 2.69 -0.24 15.66
CA GLU A 37 2.79 1.11 15.10
C GLU A 37 4.12 1.39 14.41
N PRO A 38 5.28 1.03 14.99
CA PRO A 38 6.54 1.33 14.28
C PRO A 38 6.63 0.66 12.92
N ALA A 39 6.15 -0.59 12.80
CA ALA A 39 6.15 -1.27 11.53
C ALA A 39 5.13 -0.65 10.58
N ALA A 40 3.96 -0.28 11.09
CA ALA A 40 2.92 0.36 10.28
C ALA A 40 3.42 1.69 9.71
N ASP A 41 4.11 2.49 10.52
CA ASP A 41 4.64 3.77 10.07
C ASP A 41 5.66 3.59 8.96
N GLN A 42 6.52 2.58 9.06
CA GLN A 42 7.47 2.28 8.01
C GLN A 42 6.77 1.87 6.72
N LEU A 43 5.70 1.09 6.82
CA LEU A 43 4.94 0.67 5.65
C LEU A 43 4.29 1.87 4.97
N VAL A 44 3.76 2.81 5.75
CA VAL A 44 3.19 4.03 5.19
C VAL A 44 4.26 4.83 4.44
N LEU A 45 5.45 4.95 5.02
CA LEU A 45 6.53 5.69 4.38
C LEU A 45 6.96 5.01 3.08
N ILE A 46 7.20 3.71 3.12
CA ILE A 46 7.63 2.97 1.93
C ILE A 46 6.58 3.07 0.84
N GLY A 47 5.32 2.86 1.20
CA GLY A 47 4.23 2.92 0.24
C GLY A 47 4.08 4.30 -0.38
N SER A 48 4.23 5.36 0.42
CA SER A 48 4.10 6.71 -0.12
C SER A 48 5.23 7.02 -1.09
N GLU A 49 6.44 6.52 -0.84
CA GLU A 49 7.55 6.71 -1.76
C GLU A 49 7.34 5.95 -3.07
N LEU A 50 6.83 4.71 -2.98
CA LEU A 50 6.54 3.92 -4.17
C LEU A 50 5.47 4.60 -5.03
N VAL A 51 4.41 5.08 -4.40
CA VAL A 51 3.32 5.74 -5.13
C VAL A 51 3.80 7.06 -5.71
N THR A 52 4.61 7.83 -4.97
CA THR A 52 5.16 9.07 -5.48
C THR A 52 5.96 8.83 -6.75
N ASN A 53 6.86 7.84 -6.72
CA ASN A 53 7.66 7.50 -7.88
C ASN A 53 6.78 7.07 -9.05
N SER A 54 5.74 6.29 -8.77
CA SER A 54 4.85 5.83 -9.83
C SER A 54 4.03 6.96 -10.43
N VAL A 55 3.58 7.91 -9.61
CA VAL A 55 2.85 9.08 -10.12
C VAL A 55 3.74 9.89 -11.07
N LEU A 56 5.04 10.00 -10.73
CA LEU A 56 5.96 10.76 -11.55
C LEU A 56 6.31 10.06 -12.87
N HIS A 57 6.35 8.74 -12.88
CA HIS A 57 6.92 8.00 -14.00
C HIS A 57 5.93 7.11 -14.76
N ALA A 58 4.81 6.73 -14.14
CA ALA A 58 3.82 5.91 -14.82
C ALA A 58 3.04 6.73 -15.82
N ARG A 59 2.41 6.04 -16.77
CA ARG A 59 1.60 6.71 -17.81
C ARG A 59 0.12 6.50 -17.59
N THR A 60 -0.25 5.64 -16.66
CA THR A 60 -1.64 5.26 -16.45
C THR A 60 -1.93 5.23 -14.96
N ALA A 61 -3.18 4.93 -14.63
CA ALA A 61 -3.59 4.69 -13.27
C ALA A 61 -2.76 3.57 -12.64
N LEU A 62 -2.73 3.55 -11.31
CA LEU A 62 -1.89 2.66 -10.53
C LEU A 62 -2.75 1.69 -9.75
N THR A 63 -2.18 0.55 -9.42
CA THR A 63 -2.78 -0.38 -8.44
C THR A 63 -1.78 -0.60 -7.33
N LEU A 64 -2.19 -0.26 -6.12
CA LEU A 64 -1.40 -0.51 -4.91
C LEU A 64 -1.92 -1.78 -4.28
N THR A 65 -1.03 -2.72 -4.00
CA THR A 65 -1.39 -4.00 -3.39
C THR A 65 -0.59 -4.19 -2.12
N LEU A 66 -1.29 -4.58 -1.06
CA LEU A 66 -0.68 -5.02 0.19
C LEU A 66 -1.01 -6.48 0.40
N GLU A 67 -0.01 -7.27 0.69
CA GLU A 67 -0.19 -8.70 0.89
C GLU A 67 0.47 -9.11 2.19
N LEU A 68 -0.30 -9.70 3.09
CA LEU A 68 0.23 -10.20 4.36
C LEU A 68 0.61 -11.65 4.19
N ARG A 69 1.89 -11.94 4.42
CA ARG A 69 2.42 -13.31 4.36
C ARG A 69 3.17 -13.58 5.65
N ASN A 70 2.66 -14.53 6.42
CA ASN A 70 3.19 -14.82 7.75
C ASN A 70 3.11 -13.53 8.56
N ASP A 71 4.24 -13.00 9.01
CA ASP A 71 4.26 -11.74 9.75
C ASP A 71 4.91 -10.62 8.95
N ARG A 72 4.91 -10.73 7.61
CA ARG A 72 5.51 -9.75 6.73
C ARG A 72 4.47 -9.18 5.79
N VAL A 73 4.65 -7.93 5.41
CA VAL A 73 3.79 -7.29 4.45
C VAL A 73 4.59 -6.99 3.19
N ARG A 74 4.03 -7.40 2.07
CA ARG A 74 4.58 -7.09 0.76
C ARG A 74 3.77 -5.95 0.15
N ILE A 75 4.46 -4.91 -0.27
CA ILE A 75 3.84 -3.77 -0.93
C ILE A 75 4.28 -3.78 -2.39
N SER A 76 3.33 -3.61 -3.29
CA SER A 76 3.66 -3.45 -4.70
C SER A 76 2.77 -2.39 -5.31
N VAL A 77 3.34 -1.65 -6.27
CA VAL A 77 2.61 -0.65 -7.04
C VAL A 77 2.83 -0.97 -8.50
N LYS A 78 1.75 -1.03 -9.24
CA LYS A 78 1.80 -1.41 -10.64
C LYS A 78 1.00 -0.41 -11.45
N ASP A 79 1.56 0.05 -12.56
CA ASP A 79 0.79 0.81 -13.54
C ASP A 79 0.19 -0.15 -14.56
N ARG A 80 -0.75 0.35 -15.32
CA ARG A 80 -1.42 -0.47 -16.30
C ARG A 80 -0.80 -0.34 -17.67
#